data_5923fbf1c3d0f7fa3766c5c9d7bfa2cb
#
_entry.id   5923fbf1c3d0f7fa3766c5c9d7bfa2cb
#
_cell.length_a   1.000
_cell.length_b   1.000
_cell.length_c   1.000
_cell.angle_alpha   90.00
_cell.angle_beta   90.00
_cell.angle_gamma   90.00
#
_symmetry.space_group_name_H-M   'P 1'
#
loop_
_entity.id
_entity.type
_entity.pdbx_description
1 polymer ?
#
loop_
_entity_poly.entity_id
_entity_poly.type
_entity_poly.pdbx_seq_one_letter_code
_entity_poly.pdbx_strand_id
1 'polypeptide(L)'
;FTDTESGEALKAEDYTMPLDLQPGTYDLLAWCGSAVADNKVIVPEVEIGKTTLADVDCMIDRVVTGEHSSCVLDNMGSLYHGKERVTLTDDEGKHIKVLSLTKNTNKVNIILQHLSGIDVDPNLFTFRIEDNNGHMDYENNIVSDSITYHPWSVRAGTAGIDANIRDTLTRATTITSVS
;
A
#
# COMPACT_ATOMS: atom_id res chain seq x y z
N PHE A 1 22.01 6.66 -6.44
CA PHE A 1 21.09 7.79 -6.52
C PHE A 1 19.81 7.45 -5.76
N THR A 2 19.32 8.35 -4.97
CA THR A 2 18.02 8.28 -4.32
C THR A 2 17.39 9.67 -4.37
N ASP A 3 16.09 9.74 -4.59
CA ASP A 3 15.33 10.98 -4.63
C ASP A 3 13.89 10.74 -4.18
N THR A 4 13.24 11.80 -3.69
CA THR A 4 11.87 11.73 -3.20
C THR A 4 11.10 12.96 -3.67
N GLU A 5 10.02 12.71 -4.39
CA GLU A 5 9.10 13.75 -4.85
C GLU A 5 7.74 13.61 -4.18
N SER A 6 7.10 14.73 -3.92
CA SER A 6 5.78 14.76 -3.29
C SER A 6 4.94 15.95 -3.77
N GLY A 7 3.63 15.87 -3.56
CA GLY A 7 2.70 16.97 -3.79
C GLY A 7 1.86 16.86 -5.07
N GLU A 8 1.18 17.94 -5.40
CA GLU A 8 0.20 17.99 -6.50
C GLU A 8 0.83 17.83 -7.90
N ALA A 9 2.11 18.17 -8.05
CA ALA A 9 2.81 18.02 -9.34
C ALA A 9 2.82 16.57 -9.85
N LEU A 10 2.87 15.59 -8.92
CA LEU A 10 2.81 14.17 -9.25
C LEU A 10 1.50 13.71 -9.90
N LYS A 11 0.46 14.54 -9.86
CA LYS A 11 -0.86 14.25 -10.44
C LYS A 11 -0.98 14.70 -11.90
N ALA A 12 0.02 15.43 -12.41
CA ALA A 12 0.03 15.83 -13.81
C ALA A 12 0.25 14.62 -14.72
N GLU A 13 -0.53 14.51 -15.80
CA GLU A 13 -0.43 13.41 -16.78
C GLU A 13 0.94 13.33 -17.47
N ASP A 14 1.62 14.46 -17.57
CA ASP A 14 2.94 14.61 -18.20
C ASP A 14 4.08 14.72 -17.18
N TYR A 15 3.81 14.38 -15.91
CA TYR A 15 4.84 14.43 -14.88
C TYR A 15 6.05 13.58 -15.25
N THR A 16 7.22 14.15 -15.13
CA THR A 16 8.51 13.45 -15.29
C THR A 16 9.44 13.81 -14.15
N MET A 17 10.06 12.82 -13.56
CA MET A 17 11.13 13.01 -12.58
C MET A 17 12.48 13.12 -13.32
N PRO A 18 13.16 14.28 -13.30
CA PRO A 18 14.43 14.44 -13.98
C PRO A 18 15.54 13.73 -13.20
N LEU A 19 16.32 12.90 -13.89
CA LEU A 19 17.49 12.24 -13.34
C LEU A 19 18.72 12.61 -14.17
N ASP A 20 19.81 12.99 -13.50
CA ASP A 20 21.11 13.24 -14.15
C ASP A 20 22.00 11.99 -13.96
N LEU A 21 21.99 11.13 -14.95
CA LEU A 21 22.69 9.85 -14.95
C LEU A 21 23.66 9.78 -16.13
N GLN A 22 24.85 9.22 -15.88
CA GLN A 22 25.82 8.93 -16.94
C GLN A 22 25.35 7.73 -17.78
N PRO A 23 25.88 7.55 -19.02
CA PRO A 23 25.62 6.34 -19.78
C PRO A 23 25.92 5.08 -18.98
N GLY A 24 25.01 4.09 -19.04
CA GLY A 24 25.13 2.88 -18.24
C GLY A 24 23.82 2.11 -18.13
N THR A 25 23.85 1.02 -17.38
CA THR A 25 22.65 0.22 -17.07
C THR A 25 22.31 0.39 -15.61
N TYR A 26 21.03 0.68 -15.33
CA TYR A 26 20.50 1.00 -14.02
C TYR A 26 19.27 0.16 -13.72
N ASP A 27 19.14 -0.27 -12.48
CA ASP A 27 17.89 -0.77 -11.93
C ASP A 27 17.18 0.40 -11.21
N LEU A 28 15.99 0.75 -11.68
CA LEU A 28 15.13 1.74 -11.07
C LEU A 28 14.15 1.02 -10.16
N LEU A 29 14.01 1.50 -8.93
CA LEU A 29 13.06 1.00 -7.93
C LEU A 29 12.28 2.18 -7.36
N ALA A 30 10.96 2.04 -7.25
CA ALA A 30 10.12 3.03 -6.60
C ALA A 30 9.11 2.39 -5.64
N TRP A 31 9.04 2.93 -4.44
CA TRP A 31 7.95 2.74 -3.49
C TRP A 31 7.23 4.07 -3.34
N CYS A 32 5.93 4.12 -3.59
CA CYS A 32 5.21 5.40 -3.57
C CYS A 32 3.75 5.25 -3.19
N GLY A 33 3.10 6.39 -3.00
CA GLY A 33 1.70 6.51 -2.62
C GLY A 33 1.51 7.06 -1.21
N SER A 34 0.26 7.25 -0.81
CA SER A 34 -0.07 7.84 0.50
C SER A 34 0.33 6.94 1.68
N ALA A 35 0.41 5.62 1.48
CA ALA A 35 0.90 4.72 2.53
C ALA A 35 2.36 5.01 2.91
N VAL A 36 3.19 5.39 1.94
CA VAL A 36 4.59 5.80 2.17
C VAL A 36 4.62 7.20 2.78
N ALA A 37 3.89 8.16 2.22
CA ALA A 37 3.84 9.54 2.70
C ALA A 37 3.31 9.65 4.14
N ASP A 38 2.37 8.77 4.53
CA ASP A 38 1.78 8.74 5.87
C ASP A 38 2.55 7.83 6.85
N ASN A 39 3.71 7.32 6.46
CA ASN A 39 4.54 6.39 7.23
C ASN A 39 3.79 5.13 7.72
N LYS A 40 2.84 4.64 6.91
CA LYS A 40 2.12 3.38 7.20
C LYS A 40 2.89 2.15 6.75
N VAL A 41 3.95 2.36 6.02
CA VAL A 41 4.94 1.37 5.63
C VAL A 41 6.34 1.92 5.91
N ILE A 42 7.24 1.02 6.21
CA ILE A 42 8.65 1.31 6.48
C ILE A 42 9.43 0.88 5.24
N VAL A 43 10.09 1.84 4.61
CA VAL A 43 11.09 1.60 3.56
C VAL A 43 12.43 2.03 4.14
N PRO A 44 13.46 1.18 4.14
CA PRO A 44 14.75 1.51 4.71
C PRO A 44 15.38 2.74 4.07
N GLU A 45 16.10 3.52 4.86
CA GLU A 45 16.90 4.62 4.33
C GLU A 45 18.03 4.09 3.45
N VAL A 46 18.24 4.75 2.32
CA VAL A 46 19.27 4.37 1.35
C VAL A 46 20.57 5.12 1.65
N GLU A 47 21.60 4.40 2.00
CA GLU A 47 22.95 4.92 2.16
C GLU A 47 23.77 4.66 0.89
N ILE A 48 24.09 5.75 0.15
CA ILE A 48 24.78 5.67 -1.14
C ILE A 48 26.15 4.97 -0.98
N GLY A 49 26.36 3.96 -1.81
CA GLY A 49 27.58 3.15 -1.81
C GLY A 49 27.61 2.02 -0.79
N LYS A 50 26.55 1.87 0.04
CA LYS A 50 26.43 0.78 1.02
C LYS A 50 25.17 -0.05 0.84
N THR A 51 24.00 0.61 0.76
CA THR A 51 22.72 -0.07 0.58
C THR A 51 22.66 -0.74 -0.79
N THR A 52 22.37 -2.04 -0.80
CA THR A 52 22.13 -2.78 -2.03
C THR A 52 20.65 -2.75 -2.39
N LEU A 53 20.31 -3.09 -3.63
CA LEU A 53 18.93 -3.15 -4.06
C LEU A 53 18.12 -4.16 -3.21
N ALA A 54 18.76 -5.25 -2.79
CA ALA A 54 18.12 -6.26 -1.94
C ALA A 54 17.81 -5.78 -0.51
N ASP A 55 18.37 -4.66 -0.09
CA ASP A 55 18.11 -4.07 1.23
C ASP A 55 16.93 -3.08 1.20
N VAL A 56 16.38 -2.76 0.00
CA VAL A 56 15.30 -1.77 -0.16
C VAL A 56 13.96 -2.46 -0.28
N ASP A 57 13.57 -3.10 0.78
CA ASP A 57 12.26 -3.76 0.93
C ASP A 57 11.23 -2.82 1.59
N CYS A 58 10.00 -3.28 1.70
CA CYS A 58 8.89 -2.52 2.27
C CYS A 58 8.18 -3.36 3.33
N MET A 59 8.10 -2.86 4.55
CA MET A 59 7.39 -3.49 5.66
C MET A 59 6.21 -2.64 6.11
N ILE A 60 5.13 -3.29 6.49
CA ILE A 60 3.99 -2.60 7.10
C ILE A 60 4.39 -2.17 8.52
N ASP A 61 4.15 -0.89 8.84
CA ASP A 61 4.29 -0.40 10.21
C ASP A 61 3.30 -1.11 11.13
N ARG A 62 3.79 -1.62 12.26
CA ARG A 62 3.03 -2.53 13.11
C ARG A 62 3.40 -2.43 14.58
N VAL A 63 2.46 -2.87 15.43
CA VAL A 63 2.72 -3.13 16.83
C VAL A 63 3.05 -4.60 17.02
N VAL A 64 4.17 -4.88 17.66
CA VAL A 64 4.58 -6.25 18.01
C VAL A 64 4.35 -6.49 19.50
N THR A 65 3.58 -7.53 19.83
CA THR A 65 3.33 -7.96 21.21
C THR A 65 3.60 -9.45 21.33
N GLY A 66 4.74 -9.81 21.92
CA GLY A 66 5.22 -11.19 21.97
C GLY A 66 5.50 -11.71 20.55
N GLU A 67 4.89 -12.83 20.17
CA GLU A 67 5.03 -13.42 18.83
C GLU A 67 4.00 -12.89 17.81
N HIS A 68 3.14 -11.95 18.23
CA HIS A 68 2.07 -11.42 17.37
C HIS A 68 2.40 -10.04 16.84
N SER A 69 2.30 -9.88 15.53
CA SER A 69 2.37 -8.58 14.85
C SER A 69 0.97 -8.14 14.47
N SER A 70 0.59 -6.95 14.87
CA SER A 70 -0.73 -6.40 14.53
C SER A 70 -0.63 -5.01 13.93
N CYS A 71 -1.46 -4.78 12.93
CA CYS A 71 -1.62 -3.52 12.28
C CYS A 71 -2.99 -2.96 12.66
N VAL A 72 -3.00 -1.98 13.55
CA VAL A 72 -4.19 -1.20 13.87
C VAL A 72 -4.10 0.05 13.05
N LEU A 73 -4.89 0.12 11.99
CA LEU A 73 -4.71 1.21 11.06
C LEU A 73 -5.93 2.08 10.98
N ASP A 74 -5.63 3.33 11.08
CA ASP A 74 -6.28 4.31 10.25
C ASP A 74 -6.27 3.83 8.80
N ASN A 75 -7.11 4.42 7.97
CA ASN A 75 -7.15 4.09 6.55
C ASN A 75 -5.74 4.10 5.94
N MET A 76 -5.14 2.92 5.75
CA MET A 76 -3.91 2.80 4.99
C MET A 76 -4.21 3.27 3.56
N GLY A 77 -3.49 4.27 3.13
CA GLY A 77 -3.61 4.80 1.78
C GLY A 77 -3.12 3.82 0.71
N SER A 78 -2.94 4.31 -0.48
CA SER A 78 -2.41 3.50 -1.58
C SER A 78 -0.91 3.30 -1.43
N LEU A 79 -0.45 2.07 -1.66
CA LEU A 79 0.95 1.71 -1.84
C LEU A 79 1.14 1.23 -3.26
N TYR A 80 2.19 1.71 -3.91
CA TYR A 80 2.58 1.28 -5.26
C TYR A 80 4.06 0.92 -5.27
N HIS A 81 4.37 -0.07 -6.08
CA HIS A 81 5.73 -0.52 -6.36
C HIS A 81 5.99 -0.48 -7.86
N GLY A 82 7.20 -0.06 -8.24
CA GLY A 82 7.69 -0.16 -9.60
C GLY A 82 9.16 -0.53 -9.64
N LYS A 83 9.54 -1.41 -10.57
CA LYS A 83 10.91 -1.78 -10.84
C LYS A 83 11.12 -1.92 -12.34
N GLU A 84 12.20 -1.33 -12.83
CA GLU A 84 12.55 -1.39 -14.26
C GLU A 84 14.06 -1.35 -14.43
N ARG A 85 14.59 -2.12 -15.39
CA ARG A 85 15.98 -2.02 -15.80
C ARG A 85 16.09 -1.17 -17.05
N VAL A 86 16.87 -0.11 -16.98
CA VAL A 86 17.06 0.82 -18.07
C VAL A 86 18.53 0.89 -18.48
N THR A 87 18.78 1.01 -19.79
CA THR A 87 20.11 1.27 -20.32
C THR A 87 20.11 2.63 -21.00
N LEU A 88 21.05 3.48 -20.60
CA LEU A 88 21.30 4.78 -21.21
C LEU A 88 22.54 4.66 -22.09
N THR A 89 22.40 5.10 -23.32
CA THR A 89 23.48 5.12 -24.33
C THR A 89 24.19 6.49 -24.32
N ASP A 90 25.40 6.53 -24.84
CA ASP A 90 26.21 7.75 -24.95
C ASP A 90 25.82 8.58 -26.19
N ASP A 91 24.53 8.73 -26.42
CA ASP A 91 23.99 9.62 -27.44
C ASP A 91 23.50 10.91 -26.79
N GLU A 92 23.82 12.03 -27.45
CA GLU A 92 23.36 13.34 -26.99
C GLU A 92 21.84 13.41 -27.07
N GLY A 93 21.16 13.47 -25.92
CA GLY A 93 19.72 13.61 -25.89
C GLY A 93 19.07 13.33 -24.55
N LYS A 94 17.79 13.71 -24.46
CA LYS A 94 16.94 13.42 -23.32
C LYS A 94 16.28 12.04 -23.52
N HIS A 95 16.59 11.09 -22.66
CA HIS A 95 15.92 9.81 -22.62
C HIS A 95 14.69 9.87 -21.73
N ILE A 96 13.55 9.45 -22.23
CA ILE A 96 12.32 9.30 -21.44
C ILE A 96 12.06 7.81 -21.26
N LYS A 97 11.94 7.39 -20.01
CA LYS A 97 11.59 6.02 -19.63
C LYS A 97 10.34 6.05 -18.76
N VAL A 98 9.50 5.04 -18.92
CA VAL A 98 8.28 4.90 -18.14
C VAL A 98 8.49 3.80 -17.12
N LEU A 99 8.35 4.14 -15.84
CA LEU A 99 8.31 3.17 -14.75
C LEU A 99 6.85 2.82 -14.45
N SER A 100 6.44 1.60 -14.75
CA SER A 100 5.09 1.12 -14.46
C SER A 100 4.94 0.81 -12.96
N LEU A 101 3.83 1.24 -12.39
CA LEU A 101 3.56 1.05 -10.97
C LEU A 101 2.43 0.03 -10.75
N THR A 102 2.68 -0.94 -9.89
CA THR A 102 1.68 -1.91 -9.43
C THR A 102 1.13 -1.46 -8.08
N LYS A 103 -0.19 -1.46 -7.95
CA LYS A 103 -0.86 -1.14 -6.69
C LYS A 103 -0.89 -2.36 -5.78
N ASN A 104 -0.38 -2.21 -4.57
CA ASN A 104 -0.24 -3.29 -3.58
C ASN A 104 -1.27 -3.25 -2.44
N THR A 105 -2.18 -2.29 -2.43
CA THR A 105 -3.17 -2.17 -1.35
C THR A 105 -4.58 -2.43 -1.84
N ASN A 106 -5.35 -3.20 -1.06
CA ASN A 106 -6.76 -3.45 -1.27
C ASN A 106 -7.58 -2.99 -0.06
N LYS A 107 -8.82 -2.58 -0.30
CA LYS A 107 -9.79 -2.29 0.74
C LYS A 107 -10.83 -3.40 0.78
N VAL A 108 -10.98 -4.02 1.94
CA VAL A 108 -11.96 -5.07 2.18
C VAL A 108 -13.08 -4.51 3.04
N ASN A 109 -14.29 -4.56 2.53
CA ASN A 109 -15.50 -4.19 3.26
C ASN A 109 -16.26 -5.46 3.65
N ILE A 110 -16.44 -5.66 4.95
CA ILE A 110 -17.22 -6.77 5.47
C ILE A 110 -18.58 -6.25 5.93
N ILE A 111 -19.65 -6.79 5.36
CA ILE A 111 -21.02 -6.42 5.69
C ILE A 111 -21.65 -7.59 6.43
N LEU A 112 -22.07 -7.37 7.70
CA LEU A 112 -22.85 -8.32 8.49
C LEU A 112 -24.30 -7.89 8.48
N GLN A 113 -25.17 -8.83 8.08
CA GLN A 113 -26.59 -8.57 7.93
C GLN A 113 -27.39 -9.72 8.52
N HIS A 114 -28.41 -9.41 9.31
CA HIS A 114 -29.37 -10.42 9.78
C HIS A 114 -30.49 -10.60 8.74
N LEU A 115 -30.78 -11.83 8.36
CA LEU A 115 -31.74 -12.15 7.31
C LEU A 115 -33.18 -11.67 7.60
N SER A 116 -33.55 -11.52 8.87
CA SER A 116 -34.86 -11.02 9.27
C SER A 116 -34.95 -9.48 9.36
N GLY A 117 -33.88 -8.76 9.00
CA GLY A 117 -33.84 -7.31 9.09
C GLY A 117 -33.66 -6.74 10.50
N ILE A 118 -33.38 -7.60 11.48
CA ILE A 118 -33.05 -7.16 12.86
C ILE A 118 -31.68 -6.51 12.85
N ASP A 119 -31.53 -5.41 13.58
CA ASP A 119 -30.24 -4.75 13.76
C ASP A 119 -29.23 -5.66 14.44
N VAL A 120 -28.03 -5.70 13.89
CA VAL A 120 -26.88 -6.41 14.45
C VAL A 120 -26.05 -5.43 15.27
N ASP A 121 -25.83 -5.65 16.55
CA ASP A 121 -24.98 -4.80 17.38
C ASP A 121 -23.50 -4.98 16.99
N PRO A 122 -22.81 -3.92 16.48
CA PRO A 122 -21.40 -4.02 16.09
C PRO A 122 -20.47 -4.38 17.25
N ASN A 123 -20.84 -4.05 18.46
CA ASN A 123 -20.01 -4.31 19.64
C ASN A 123 -19.93 -5.81 20.01
N LEU A 124 -20.82 -6.63 19.43
CA LEU A 124 -20.81 -8.08 19.63
C LEU A 124 -19.87 -8.83 18.67
N PHE A 125 -19.22 -8.13 17.74
CA PHE A 125 -18.38 -8.74 16.71
C PHE A 125 -17.01 -8.10 16.64
N THR A 126 -16.00 -8.93 16.53
CA THR A 126 -14.63 -8.52 16.25
C THR A 126 -14.21 -9.09 14.90
N PHE A 127 -13.61 -8.25 14.07
CA PHE A 127 -13.10 -8.64 12.76
C PHE A 127 -11.58 -8.51 12.74
N ARG A 128 -10.94 -9.48 12.10
CA ARG A 128 -9.51 -9.43 11.81
C ARG A 128 -9.24 -10.20 10.51
N ILE A 129 -8.19 -9.79 9.82
CA ILE A 129 -7.61 -10.55 8.71
C ILE A 129 -6.19 -10.92 9.14
N GLU A 130 -5.85 -12.19 9.03
CA GLU A 130 -4.52 -12.72 9.28
C GLU A 130 -3.91 -13.13 7.95
N ASP A 131 -2.70 -12.65 7.66
CA ASP A 131 -1.99 -12.95 6.43
C ASP A 131 -0.47 -12.95 6.67
N ASN A 132 0.31 -13.41 5.68
CA ASN A 132 1.76 -13.43 5.70
C ASN A 132 2.39 -12.33 4.84
N ASN A 133 1.65 -11.25 4.58
CA ASN A 133 2.02 -10.19 3.65
C ASN A 133 2.51 -8.90 4.33
N GLY A 134 3.02 -9.01 5.55
CA GLY A 134 3.53 -7.88 6.30
C GLY A 134 4.83 -7.29 5.75
N HIS A 135 5.51 -7.99 4.84
CA HIS A 135 6.80 -7.62 4.27
C HIS A 135 6.86 -7.98 2.78
N MET A 136 7.37 -7.07 1.96
CA MET A 136 7.60 -7.24 0.53
C MET A 136 9.05 -6.90 0.19
N ASP A 137 9.69 -7.72 -0.63
CA ASP A 137 11.03 -7.48 -1.13
C ASP A 137 11.06 -6.43 -2.25
N TYR A 138 12.26 -6.04 -2.66
CA TYR A 138 12.48 -5.08 -3.73
C TYR A 138 11.94 -5.53 -5.10
N GLU A 139 11.62 -6.81 -5.28
CA GLU A 139 11.00 -7.37 -6.47
C GLU A 139 9.47 -7.42 -6.39
N ASN A 140 8.91 -6.91 -5.29
CA ASN A 140 7.48 -6.97 -4.99
C ASN A 140 6.96 -8.36 -4.66
N ASN A 141 7.83 -9.28 -4.24
CA ASN A 141 7.38 -10.57 -3.74
C ASN A 141 7.06 -10.46 -2.25
N ILE A 142 6.03 -11.18 -1.81
CA ILE A 142 5.71 -11.31 -0.40
C ILE A 142 6.80 -12.17 0.26
N VAL A 143 7.48 -11.57 1.23
CA VAL A 143 8.38 -12.30 2.14
C VAL A 143 7.54 -12.71 3.34
N SER A 144 7.37 -14.03 3.55
CA SER A 144 6.49 -14.57 4.59
C SER A 144 6.71 -13.91 5.96
N ASP A 145 5.82 -13.02 6.32
CA ASP A 145 5.85 -12.22 7.55
C ASP A 145 4.43 -12.02 8.07
N SER A 146 4.08 -12.77 9.11
CA SER A 146 2.72 -12.84 9.64
C SER A 146 2.28 -11.52 10.26
N ILE A 147 1.09 -11.07 9.87
CA ILE A 147 0.48 -9.84 10.38
C ILE A 147 -1.03 -9.99 10.54
N THR A 148 -1.57 -9.38 11.58
CA THR A 148 -3.02 -9.30 11.82
C THR A 148 -3.52 -7.88 11.54
N TYR A 149 -4.44 -7.75 10.60
CA TYR A 149 -5.11 -6.50 10.29
C TYR A 149 -6.39 -6.36 11.10
N HIS A 150 -6.60 -5.21 11.70
CA HIS A 150 -7.83 -4.82 12.38
C HIS A 150 -8.60 -3.78 11.57
N PRO A 151 -9.93 -3.72 11.71
CA PRO A 151 -10.73 -2.73 11.03
C PRO A 151 -10.40 -1.32 11.52
N TRP A 152 -10.20 -0.39 10.59
CA TRP A 152 -10.01 1.02 10.90
C TRP A 152 -11.34 1.79 11.04
N SER A 153 -12.45 1.20 10.59
CA SER A 153 -13.78 1.79 10.73
C SER A 153 -14.83 0.71 10.89
N VAL A 154 -15.66 0.84 11.90
CA VAL A 154 -16.85 0.00 12.13
C VAL A 154 -18.05 0.93 12.21
N ARG A 155 -19.09 0.64 11.43
CA ARG A 155 -20.31 1.45 11.38
C ARG A 155 -21.53 0.58 11.60
N ALA A 156 -22.46 1.06 12.42
CA ALA A 156 -23.81 0.55 12.45
C ALA A 156 -24.64 1.23 11.34
N GLY A 157 -25.53 0.49 10.72
CA GLY A 157 -26.42 1.00 9.72
C GLY A 157 -27.74 0.25 9.74
N THR A 158 -28.76 0.67 8.98
CA THR A 158 -30.02 0.00 8.85
C THR A 158 -30.11 -0.72 7.50
N ALA A 159 -30.50 -2.00 7.45
CA ALA A 159 -30.75 -2.71 6.19
C ALA A 159 -31.96 -2.06 5.49
N GLY A 160 -31.71 -1.40 4.37
CA GLY A 160 -32.79 -0.97 3.51
C GLY A 160 -33.47 -2.19 2.88
N ILE A 161 -34.79 -2.24 2.95
CA ILE A 161 -35.59 -3.27 2.26
C ILE A 161 -35.64 -2.98 0.73
N ASP A 162 -35.19 -1.80 0.33
CA ASP A 162 -35.28 -1.34 -1.06
C ASP A 162 -33.95 -1.61 -1.80
N ALA A 163 -33.99 -2.55 -2.73
CA ALA A 163 -32.85 -2.95 -3.56
C ALA A 163 -32.29 -1.82 -4.44
N ASN A 164 -32.90 -0.66 -4.45
CA ASN A 164 -32.49 0.52 -5.23
C ASN A 164 -31.67 1.53 -4.42
N ILE A 165 -31.51 1.36 -3.11
CA ILE A 165 -30.70 2.25 -2.26
C ILE A 165 -29.31 1.65 -2.09
N ARG A 166 -28.41 2.01 -3.00
CA ARG A 166 -26.99 1.62 -2.93
C ARG A 166 -26.19 2.24 -1.77
N ASP A 167 -26.80 3.14 -1.00
CA ASP A 167 -26.09 3.96 0.01
C ASP A 167 -26.41 3.63 1.47
N THR A 168 -27.30 2.67 1.74
CA THR A 168 -27.63 2.32 3.13
C THR A 168 -26.94 1.01 3.51
N LEU A 169 -25.67 1.09 3.79
CA LEU A 169 -24.90 -0.03 4.32
C LEU A 169 -25.22 -0.21 5.81
N THR A 170 -25.86 -1.30 6.10
CA THR A 170 -26.33 -1.61 7.46
C THR A 170 -25.25 -1.99 8.43
N ARG A 171 -24.02 -2.16 8.05
CA ARG A 171 -22.80 -2.27 8.87
C ARG A 171 -21.64 -2.65 7.99
N ALA A 172 -20.74 -1.74 7.81
CA ALA A 172 -19.53 -1.99 7.07
C ALA A 172 -18.33 -1.87 8.01
N THR A 173 -17.55 -2.92 8.06
CA THR A 173 -16.20 -2.89 8.61
C THR A 173 -15.24 -2.75 7.43
N THR A 174 -14.38 -1.76 7.46
CA THR A 174 -13.38 -1.58 6.41
C THR A 174 -12.01 -1.93 6.97
N ILE A 175 -11.34 -2.86 6.31
CA ILE A 175 -9.98 -3.27 6.59
C ILE A 175 -9.16 -2.97 5.33
N THR A 176 -7.98 -2.40 5.50
CA THR A 176 -7.02 -2.24 4.42
C THR A 176 -5.89 -3.24 4.63
N SER A 177 -5.57 -4.00 3.61
CA SER A 177 -4.44 -4.93 3.59
C SER A 177 -3.55 -4.69 2.38
N VAL A 178 -2.37 -5.25 2.40
CA VAL A 178 -1.44 -5.24 1.26
C VAL A 178 -1.54 -6.57 0.53
N SER A 179 -1.41 -6.55 -0.78
CA SER A 179 -1.47 -7.74 -1.64
C SER A 179 -0.44 -7.68 -2.75
#